data_d21a8ad015dc831a538d847353b3da56
#
_entry.id   d21a8ad015dc831a538d847353b3da56
#
_cell.length_a   1.000
_cell.length_b   1.000
_cell.length_c   1.000
_cell.angle_alpha   90.00
_cell.angle_beta   90.00
_cell.angle_gamma   90.00
#
_symmetry.space_group_name_H-M   'P 1'
#
loop_
_entity.id
_entity.type
_entity.pdbx_description
1 polymer ?
#
loop_
_entity_poly.entity_id
_entity_poly.type
_entity_poly.pdbx_seq_one_letter_code
_entity_poly.pdbx_strand_id
1 'polypeptide(L)'
;MKNTVLENVINKKLNSAQFNDCIPNGLQIEGSQKIKKIITGVTACQELLNIAVKKKADAVIVHHGYFWNNSEKTIKGMLRIRIKTILENNINLYCWHLPLDYHPKLGNNVQIGKMLDIKLKGYILPLVPWGIFKEKVTAKEMIATITKRFGRIPFHYECNASKKIMKVAWCSGKGQSFINAAAQFGIDAFLTGEVSEETIHVAKENNFHFFSIGHHASECGGIIALTEWIRNVSNLDITFINVYNPV
;
A
#
# COMPACT_ATOMS: atom_id res chain seq x y z
N MET A 1 -16.97 -12.38 -15.37
CA MET A 1 -16.22 -13.44 -14.65
C MET A 1 -17.04 -13.83 -13.42
N LYS A 2 -16.95 -15.09 -12.92
CA LYS A 2 -17.57 -15.43 -11.62
C LYS A 2 -16.73 -14.83 -10.48
N ASN A 3 -17.37 -14.46 -9.37
CA ASN A 3 -16.72 -13.87 -8.20
C ASN A 3 -15.61 -14.78 -7.60
N THR A 4 -15.90 -16.08 -7.45
CA THR A 4 -14.91 -17.06 -6.96
C THR A 4 -13.76 -17.30 -7.95
N VAL A 5 -14.00 -17.16 -9.25
CA VAL A 5 -12.94 -17.27 -10.27
C VAL A 5 -11.99 -16.06 -10.17
N LEU A 6 -12.53 -14.84 -9.98
CA LEU A 6 -11.73 -13.64 -9.79
C LEU A 6 -10.84 -13.78 -8.56
N GLU A 7 -11.41 -14.21 -7.44
CA GLU A 7 -10.66 -14.48 -6.21
C GLU A 7 -9.50 -15.45 -6.45
N ASN A 8 -9.79 -16.61 -7.03
CA ASN A 8 -8.78 -17.64 -7.28
C ASN A 8 -7.64 -17.15 -8.20
N VAL A 9 -7.98 -16.38 -9.24
CA VAL A 9 -7.00 -15.81 -10.17
C VAL A 9 -6.06 -14.84 -9.46
N ILE A 10 -6.60 -13.96 -8.59
CA ILE A 10 -5.78 -13.00 -7.85
C ILE A 10 -5.01 -13.70 -6.72
N ASN A 11 -5.62 -14.63 -5.99
CA ASN A 11 -4.95 -15.42 -4.96
C ASN A 11 -3.72 -16.18 -5.52
N LYS A 12 -3.89 -16.80 -6.69
CA LYS A 12 -2.79 -17.47 -7.39
C LYS A 12 -1.71 -16.47 -7.82
N LYS A 13 -2.10 -15.29 -8.32
CA LYS A 13 -1.17 -14.24 -8.75
C LYS A 13 -0.34 -13.71 -7.61
N LEU A 14 -0.98 -13.41 -6.48
CA LEU A 14 -0.34 -12.83 -5.30
C LEU A 14 0.25 -13.89 -4.35
N ASN A 15 0.02 -15.17 -4.64
CA ASN A 15 0.45 -16.28 -3.79
C ASN A 15 -0.09 -16.18 -2.35
N SER A 16 -1.36 -15.78 -2.22
CA SER A 16 -1.98 -15.36 -0.96
C SER A 16 -1.96 -16.44 0.13
N ALA A 17 -1.99 -17.72 -0.24
CA ALA A 17 -1.99 -18.84 0.69
C ALA A 17 -0.71 -18.96 1.54
N GLN A 18 0.38 -18.28 1.16
CA GLN A 18 1.65 -18.32 1.91
C GLN A 18 1.70 -17.30 3.06
N PHE A 19 0.69 -16.42 3.17
CA PHE A 19 0.70 -15.34 4.15
C PHE A 19 -0.20 -15.64 5.33
N ASN A 20 0.38 -15.60 6.53
CA ASN A 20 -0.37 -15.47 7.77
C ASN A 20 -0.55 -13.98 8.06
N ASP A 21 -1.70 -13.43 7.65
CA ASP A 21 -2.00 -12.01 7.71
C ASP A 21 -2.93 -11.66 8.90
N CYS A 22 -2.91 -10.41 9.31
CA CYS A 22 -3.81 -9.89 10.35
C CYS A 22 -5.21 -9.53 9.82
N ILE A 23 -5.47 -9.77 8.55
CA ILE A 23 -6.75 -9.55 7.86
C ILE A 23 -7.01 -10.71 6.89
N PRO A 24 -8.27 -11.16 6.69
CA PRO A 24 -8.58 -12.14 5.66
C PRO A 24 -8.28 -11.60 4.27
N ASN A 25 -7.41 -12.30 3.52
CA ASN A 25 -7.15 -12.00 2.11
C ASN A 25 -8.14 -12.74 1.20
N GLY A 26 -8.60 -12.08 0.14
CA GLY A 26 -9.59 -12.61 -0.80
C GLY A 26 -10.96 -11.96 -0.64
N LEU A 27 -12.03 -12.73 -0.89
CA LEU A 27 -13.41 -12.27 -0.80
C LEU A 27 -13.84 -12.13 0.66
N GLN A 28 -14.06 -10.90 1.10
CA GLN A 28 -14.49 -10.60 2.48
C GLN A 28 -16.01 -10.48 2.64
N ILE A 29 -16.69 -9.96 1.63
CA ILE A 29 -18.16 -9.85 1.61
C ILE A 29 -18.61 -10.26 0.23
N GLU A 30 -19.48 -11.28 0.18
CA GLU A 30 -20.02 -11.78 -1.06
C GLU A 30 -21.19 -10.93 -1.55
N GLY A 31 -21.21 -10.67 -2.87
CA GLY A 31 -22.28 -9.98 -3.58
C GLY A 31 -22.68 -10.75 -4.85
N SER A 32 -22.76 -10.04 -5.98
CA SER A 32 -23.15 -10.62 -7.28
C SER A 32 -22.21 -11.76 -7.71
N GLN A 33 -22.77 -12.88 -8.12
CA GLN A 33 -21.98 -14.01 -8.66
C GLN A 33 -21.22 -13.66 -9.94
N LYS A 34 -21.76 -12.76 -10.76
CA LYS A 34 -21.18 -12.35 -12.04
C LYS A 34 -20.62 -10.95 -11.94
N ILE A 35 -19.30 -10.82 -12.14
CA ILE A 35 -18.59 -9.56 -12.13
C ILE A 35 -18.29 -9.11 -13.57
N LYS A 36 -18.61 -7.87 -13.87
CA LYS A 36 -18.30 -7.15 -15.12
C LYS A 36 -17.53 -5.87 -14.85
N LYS A 37 -17.90 -5.15 -13.79
CA LYS A 37 -17.31 -3.86 -13.41
C LYS A 37 -16.71 -3.89 -12.02
N ILE A 38 -15.47 -3.42 -11.91
CA ILE A 38 -14.70 -3.39 -10.67
C ILE A 38 -14.21 -1.96 -10.39
N ILE A 39 -14.35 -1.54 -9.14
CA ILE A 39 -13.67 -0.35 -8.61
C ILE A 39 -12.54 -0.83 -7.71
N THR A 40 -11.36 -0.25 -7.87
CA THR A 40 -10.23 -0.50 -6.97
C THR A 40 -9.85 0.76 -6.20
N GLY A 41 -9.33 0.61 -5.00
CA GLY A 41 -8.85 1.70 -4.16
C GLY A 41 -7.99 1.17 -3.02
N VAL A 42 -7.34 2.03 -2.26
CA VAL A 42 -6.47 1.59 -1.16
C VAL A 42 -7.30 1.05 0.00
N THR A 43 -8.30 1.80 0.48
CA THR A 43 -9.06 1.49 1.69
C THR A 43 -10.56 1.43 1.40
N ALA A 44 -11.27 0.44 1.95
CA ALA A 44 -12.72 0.28 1.85
C ALA A 44 -13.46 1.32 2.75
N CYS A 45 -13.26 2.60 2.48
CA CYS A 45 -13.94 3.70 3.16
C CYS A 45 -15.31 3.98 2.52
N GLN A 46 -16.20 4.68 3.23
CA GLN A 46 -17.55 4.96 2.74
C GLN A 46 -17.55 5.75 1.41
N GLU A 47 -16.59 6.65 1.22
CA GLU A 47 -16.49 7.44 -0.01
C GLU A 47 -16.21 6.55 -1.22
N LEU A 48 -15.26 5.60 -1.12
CA LEU A 48 -14.98 4.63 -2.17
C LEU A 48 -16.23 3.78 -2.50
N LEU A 49 -16.96 3.33 -1.46
CA LEU A 49 -18.18 2.55 -1.63
C LEU A 49 -19.29 3.37 -2.32
N ASN A 50 -19.47 4.62 -1.95
CA ASN A 50 -20.45 5.50 -2.59
C ASN A 50 -20.13 5.72 -4.07
N ILE A 51 -18.85 5.84 -4.43
CA ILE A 51 -18.40 5.92 -5.82
C ILE A 51 -18.68 4.60 -6.55
N ALA A 52 -18.41 3.46 -5.92
CA ALA A 52 -18.69 2.14 -6.49
C ALA A 52 -20.18 1.94 -6.77
N VAL A 53 -21.06 2.31 -5.83
CA VAL A 53 -22.52 2.29 -6.01
C VAL A 53 -22.94 3.20 -7.17
N LYS A 54 -22.48 4.44 -7.20
CA LYS A 54 -22.79 5.40 -8.28
C LYS A 54 -22.37 4.88 -9.66
N LYS A 55 -21.24 4.19 -9.72
CA LYS A 55 -20.71 3.58 -10.95
C LYS A 55 -21.29 2.21 -11.25
N LYS A 56 -22.23 1.70 -10.43
CA LYS A 56 -22.84 0.38 -10.55
C LYS A 56 -21.77 -0.72 -10.65
N ALA A 57 -20.82 -0.71 -9.73
CA ALA A 57 -19.78 -1.72 -9.68
C ALA A 57 -20.29 -3.03 -9.08
N ASP A 58 -19.89 -4.16 -9.64
CA ASP A 58 -20.19 -5.51 -9.12
C ASP A 58 -19.21 -5.91 -8.01
N ALA A 59 -18.02 -5.26 -7.98
CA ALA A 59 -16.98 -5.54 -7.02
C ALA A 59 -16.14 -4.30 -6.67
N VAL A 60 -15.64 -4.31 -5.43
CA VAL A 60 -14.62 -3.39 -4.92
C VAL A 60 -13.40 -4.21 -4.48
N ILE A 61 -12.21 -3.85 -4.95
CA ILE A 61 -10.95 -4.47 -4.56
C ILE A 61 -10.12 -3.43 -3.83
N VAL A 62 -9.65 -3.78 -2.63
CA VAL A 62 -8.86 -2.88 -1.78
C VAL A 62 -7.62 -3.54 -1.20
N HIS A 63 -6.71 -2.73 -0.71
CA HIS A 63 -5.60 -3.16 0.13
C HIS A 63 -6.03 -3.27 1.60
N HIS A 64 -6.79 -2.29 2.12
CA HIS A 64 -7.35 -2.30 3.47
C HIS A 64 -8.85 -2.57 3.43
N GLY A 65 -9.23 -3.80 3.78
CA GLY A 65 -10.62 -4.21 3.93
C GLY A 65 -11.12 -4.12 5.38
N TYR A 66 -11.91 -5.11 5.76
CA TYR A 66 -12.51 -5.24 7.09
C TYR A 66 -12.03 -6.53 7.77
N PHE A 67 -12.50 -6.76 9.01
CA PHE A 67 -12.25 -7.98 9.79
C PHE A 67 -10.79 -8.19 10.21
N TRP A 68 -10.12 -7.10 10.60
CA TRP A 68 -8.79 -7.16 11.19
C TRP A 68 -8.81 -7.96 12.50
N ASN A 69 -7.77 -8.74 12.78
CA ASN A 69 -7.69 -9.59 13.97
C ASN A 69 -7.92 -8.83 15.29
N ASN A 70 -7.45 -7.59 15.35
CA ASN A 70 -7.56 -6.72 16.53
C ASN A 70 -8.73 -5.73 16.47
N SER A 71 -9.62 -5.82 15.47
CA SER A 71 -10.80 -4.95 15.39
C SER A 71 -11.94 -5.49 16.25
N GLU A 72 -12.85 -4.59 16.63
CA GLU A 72 -14.10 -4.96 17.28
C GLU A 72 -14.90 -5.91 16.36
N LYS A 73 -15.36 -7.04 16.94
CA LYS A 73 -16.08 -8.09 16.17
C LYS A 73 -17.58 -7.81 16.02
N THR A 74 -18.04 -6.62 16.47
CA THR A 74 -19.45 -6.24 16.39
C THR A 74 -19.68 -5.26 15.22
N ILE A 75 -20.78 -5.49 14.49
CA ILE A 75 -21.12 -4.66 13.34
C ILE A 75 -22.01 -3.50 13.80
N LYS A 76 -21.35 -2.38 14.20
CA LYS A 76 -22.00 -1.16 14.70
C LYS A 76 -21.43 0.10 14.02
N GLY A 77 -22.10 1.22 14.20
CA GLY A 77 -21.63 2.55 13.78
C GLY A 77 -21.18 2.60 12.33
N MET A 78 -19.97 3.09 12.10
CA MET A 78 -19.36 3.25 10.77
C MET A 78 -19.25 1.94 10.00
N LEU A 79 -18.83 0.84 10.66
CA LEU A 79 -18.70 -0.46 10.01
C LEU A 79 -20.06 -0.99 9.53
N ARG A 80 -21.13 -0.81 10.35
CA ARG A 80 -22.49 -1.18 9.97
C ARG A 80 -22.95 -0.45 8.71
N ILE A 81 -22.66 0.86 8.60
CA ILE A 81 -23.06 1.66 7.44
C ILE A 81 -22.34 1.15 6.18
N ARG A 82 -21.05 0.90 6.26
CA ARG A 82 -20.23 0.38 5.16
C ARG A 82 -20.70 -0.99 4.69
N ILE A 83 -20.88 -1.93 5.61
CA ILE A 83 -21.36 -3.29 5.29
C ILE A 83 -22.77 -3.24 4.70
N LYS A 84 -23.68 -2.42 5.27
CA LYS A 84 -25.02 -2.22 4.72
C LYS A 84 -24.96 -1.74 3.26
N THR A 85 -24.13 -0.74 2.96
CA THR A 85 -23.94 -0.22 1.60
C THR A 85 -23.53 -1.34 0.63
N ILE A 86 -22.60 -2.21 1.03
CA ILE A 86 -22.11 -3.32 0.21
C ILE A 86 -23.21 -4.34 -0.04
N LEU A 87 -23.91 -4.79 1.01
CA LEU A 87 -24.94 -5.83 0.92
C LEU A 87 -26.18 -5.37 0.14
N GLU A 88 -26.67 -4.15 0.39
CA GLU A 88 -27.84 -3.59 -0.32
C GLU A 88 -27.61 -3.43 -1.82
N ASN A 89 -26.35 -3.25 -2.24
CA ASN A 89 -25.98 -3.06 -3.64
C ASN A 89 -25.37 -4.31 -4.28
N ASN A 90 -25.40 -5.47 -3.61
CA ASN A 90 -24.81 -6.73 -4.09
C ASN A 90 -23.36 -6.61 -4.58
N ILE A 91 -22.56 -5.77 -3.91
CA ILE A 91 -21.16 -5.55 -4.25
C ILE A 91 -20.28 -6.60 -3.57
N ASN A 92 -19.37 -7.23 -4.32
CA ASN A 92 -18.34 -8.06 -3.74
C ASN A 92 -17.22 -7.18 -3.18
N LEU A 93 -16.81 -7.37 -1.91
CA LEU A 93 -15.62 -6.73 -1.34
C LEU A 93 -14.48 -7.73 -1.28
N TYR A 94 -13.38 -7.41 -1.95
CA TYR A 94 -12.13 -8.16 -1.89
C TYR A 94 -11.04 -7.32 -1.22
N CYS A 95 -10.18 -7.99 -0.48
CA CYS A 95 -9.01 -7.39 0.16
C CYS A 95 -7.77 -8.24 -0.10
N TRP A 96 -6.65 -7.61 -0.44
CA TRP A 96 -5.32 -8.23 -0.43
C TRP A 96 -4.33 -7.27 0.20
N HIS A 97 -3.85 -7.65 1.41
CA HIS A 97 -2.96 -6.84 2.25
C HIS A 97 -1.51 -7.31 2.09
N LEU A 98 -0.94 -8.08 3.02
CA LEU A 98 0.45 -8.53 2.92
C LEU A 98 0.81 -9.19 1.58
N PRO A 99 -0.05 -10.03 0.94
CA PRO A 99 0.26 -10.57 -0.37
C PRO A 99 0.55 -9.50 -1.42
N LEU A 100 -0.13 -8.34 -1.34
CA LEU A 100 0.11 -7.22 -2.23
C LEU A 100 1.37 -6.43 -1.84
N ASP A 101 1.71 -6.30 -0.55
CA ASP A 101 2.95 -5.64 -0.14
C ASP A 101 4.21 -6.38 -0.60
N TYR A 102 4.17 -7.69 -0.49
CA TYR A 102 5.31 -8.56 -0.80
C TYR A 102 5.51 -8.86 -2.27
N HIS A 103 4.48 -8.71 -3.11
CA HIS A 103 4.57 -9.20 -4.48
C HIS A 103 5.70 -8.54 -5.28
N PRO A 104 6.65 -9.32 -5.86
CA PRO A 104 7.92 -8.82 -6.41
C PRO A 104 7.77 -7.95 -7.66
N LYS A 105 6.59 -7.92 -8.29
CA LYS A 105 6.33 -7.12 -9.49
C LYS A 105 5.22 -6.09 -9.30
N LEU A 106 4.18 -6.41 -8.50
CA LEU A 106 3.00 -5.58 -8.30
C LEU A 106 3.01 -4.87 -6.94
N GLY A 107 3.76 -5.38 -5.96
CA GLY A 107 3.69 -4.99 -4.56
C GLY A 107 3.98 -3.52 -4.27
N ASN A 108 3.39 -3.00 -3.19
CA ASN A 108 3.60 -1.62 -2.76
C ASN A 108 5.09 -1.28 -2.65
N ASN A 109 5.86 -2.14 -1.97
CA ASN A 109 7.28 -1.89 -1.78
C ASN A 109 8.09 -1.84 -3.08
N VAL A 110 7.81 -2.72 -4.04
CA VAL A 110 8.53 -2.68 -5.32
C VAL A 110 8.12 -1.48 -6.17
N GLN A 111 6.86 -1.02 -6.06
CA GLN A 111 6.41 0.18 -6.75
C GLN A 111 7.08 1.45 -6.17
N ILE A 112 7.26 1.56 -4.86
CA ILE A 112 8.02 2.66 -4.24
C ILE A 112 9.43 2.73 -4.83
N GLY A 113 10.15 1.60 -4.86
CA GLY A 113 11.50 1.54 -5.44
C GLY A 113 11.54 2.01 -6.89
N LYS A 114 10.57 1.57 -7.72
CA LYS A 114 10.45 1.99 -9.12
C LYS A 114 10.13 3.48 -9.26
N MET A 115 9.19 4.00 -8.46
CA MET A 115 8.80 5.41 -8.52
C MET A 115 9.94 6.36 -8.15
N LEU A 116 10.85 5.90 -7.29
CA LEU A 116 12.03 6.67 -6.84
C LEU A 116 13.30 6.36 -7.64
N ASP A 117 13.22 5.51 -8.67
CA ASP A 117 14.37 5.07 -9.47
C ASP A 117 15.50 4.43 -8.63
N ILE A 118 15.12 3.72 -7.54
CA ILE A 118 16.06 3.01 -6.66
C ILE A 118 16.29 1.61 -7.21
N LYS A 119 17.56 1.26 -7.45
CA LYS A 119 17.93 -0.12 -7.82
C LYS A 119 17.88 -1.02 -6.60
N LEU A 120 16.85 -1.87 -6.53
CA LEU A 120 16.70 -2.88 -5.47
C LEU A 120 17.94 -3.77 -5.38
N LYS A 121 18.45 -4.00 -4.17
CA LYS A 121 19.62 -4.83 -3.88
C LYS A 121 19.30 -6.03 -3.01
N GLY A 122 18.26 -5.96 -2.20
CA GLY A 122 17.85 -7.04 -1.30
C GLY A 122 16.82 -6.57 -0.27
N TYR A 123 16.71 -7.35 0.79
CA TYR A 123 15.79 -7.10 1.90
C TYR A 123 16.55 -7.18 3.22
N ILE A 124 16.35 -6.20 4.10
CA ILE A 124 16.84 -6.21 5.49
C ILE A 124 15.98 -7.16 6.32
N LEU A 125 14.68 -7.00 6.18
CA LEU A 125 13.62 -7.86 6.71
C LEU A 125 12.61 -8.13 5.57
N PRO A 126 11.74 -9.12 5.68
CA PRO A 126 10.82 -9.49 4.60
C PRO A 126 10.04 -8.34 3.96
N LEU A 127 9.62 -7.31 4.75
CA LEU A 127 8.91 -6.12 4.27
C LEU A 127 9.80 -4.89 4.09
N VAL A 128 11.10 -5.00 4.32
CA VAL A 128 12.03 -3.86 4.29
C VAL A 128 13.06 -4.05 3.18
N PRO A 129 12.71 -3.75 1.93
CA PRO A 129 13.68 -3.71 0.85
C PRO A 129 14.70 -2.59 1.08
N TRP A 130 15.88 -2.79 0.50
CA TRP A 130 16.90 -1.77 0.41
C TRP A 130 17.49 -1.72 -1.00
N GLY A 131 18.00 -0.56 -1.35
CA GLY A 131 18.61 -0.35 -2.65
C GLY A 131 19.50 0.87 -2.69
N ILE A 132 19.98 1.17 -3.88
CA ILE A 132 20.88 2.31 -4.12
C ILE A 132 20.37 3.15 -5.28
N PHE A 133 20.57 4.44 -5.19
CA PHE A 133 20.47 5.34 -6.34
C PHE A 133 21.61 5.08 -7.34
N LYS A 134 21.42 5.50 -8.60
CA LYS A 134 22.49 5.46 -9.60
C LYS A 134 23.63 6.41 -9.24
N GLU A 135 23.28 7.57 -8.70
CA GLU A 135 24.17 8.61 -8.22
C GLU A 135 23.70 9.10 -6.85
N LYS A 136 24.61 9.67 -6.04
CA LYS A 136 24.25 10.24 -4.74
C LYS A 136 23.34 11.46 -4.93
N VAL A 137 22.18 11.45 -4.27
CA VAL A 137 21.22 12.55 -4.28
C VAL A 137 21.26 13.34 -2.98
N THR A 138 20.89 14.60 -3.02
CA THR A 138 20.68 15.43 -1.84
C THR A 138 19.29 15.17 -1.24
N ALA A 139 19.07 15.50 0.03
CA ALA A 139 17.76 15.46 0.65
C ALA A 139 16.72 16.31 -0.11
N LYS A 140 17.13 17.47 -0.60
CA LYS A 140 16.28 18.38 -1.40
C LYS A 140 15.80 17.72 -2.71
N GLU A 141 16.69 17.05 -3.44
CA GLU A 141 16.36 16.33 -4.67
C GLU A 141 15.42 15.15 -4.36
N MET A 142 15.66 14.43 -3.25
CA MET A 142 14.80 13.34 -2.83
C MET A 142 13.39 13.85 -2.45
N ILE A 143 13.27 14.96 -1.70
CA ILE A 143 11.98 15.60 -1.38
C ILE A 143 11.25 15.99 -2.66
N ALA A 144 11.94 16.62 -3.62
CA ALA A 144 11.34 17.01 -4.89
C ALA A 144 10.82 15.80 -5.69
N THR A 145 11.61 14.71 -5.72
CA THR A 145 11.22 13.46 -6.38
C THR A 145 10.01 12.83 -5.70
N ILE A 146 10.01 12.71 -4.36
CA ILE A 146 8.88 12.19 -3.59
C ILE A 146 7.62 13.04 -3.86
N THR A 147 7.74 14.37 -3.77
CA THR A 147 6.62 15.28 -3.99
C THR A 147 6.00 15.08 -5.39
N LYS A 148 6.84 14.98 -6.41
CA LYS A 148 6.40 14.75 -7.79
C LYS A 148 5.72 13.38 -7.98
N ARG A 149 6.28 12.31 -7.38
CA ARG A 149 5.84 10.92 -7.61
C ARG A 149 4.65 10.51 -6.75
N PHE A 150 4.57 11.00 -5.51
CA PHE A 150 3.52 10.65 -4.54
C PHE A 150 2.46 11.74 -4.38
N GLY A 151 2.62 12.89 -5.04
CA GLY A 151 1.64 13.98 -5.03
C GLY A 151 1.55 14.72 -3.68
N ARG A 152 2.56 14.56 -2.81
CA ARG A 152 2.60 15.22 -1.49
C ARG A 152 4.03 15.51 -1.04
N ILE A 153 4.20 16.59 -0.30
CA ILE A 153 5.48 16.89 0.37
C ILE A 153 5.67 15.90 1.52
N PRO A 154 6.77 15.14 1.58
CA PRO A 154 7.03 14.24 2.70
C PRO A 154 7.34 15.01 3.98
N PHE A 155 7.02 14.43 5.14
CA PHE A 155 7.72 14.81 6.36
C PHE A 155 9.18 14.34 6.23
N HIS A 156 10.13 15.22 6.54
CA HIS A 156 11.55 14.91 6.45
C HIS A 156 12.27 15.31 7.74
N TYR A 157 13.00 14.36 8.34
CA TYR A 157 14.02 14.64 9.34
C TYR A 157 15.38 14.66 8.66
N GLU A 158 16.07 15.79 8.76
CA GLU A 158 17.41 16.00 8.20
C GLU A 158 18.48 15.74 9.26
N CYS A 159 19.28 14.69 9.06
CA CYS A 159 20.36 14.35 9.99
C CYS A 159 21.55 15.31 9.87
N ASN A 160 21.97 15.61 8.64
CA ASN A 160 23.06 16.50 8.29
C ASN A 160 22.84 16.99 6.85
N ALA A 161 22.71 18.29 6.66
CA ALA A 161 22.43 18.93 5.37
C ALA A 161 23.45 18.60 4.27
N SER A 162 24.69 18.32 4.64
CA SER A 162 25.75 17.96 3.69
C SER A 162 25.77 16.46 3.32
N LYS A 163 25.07 15.60 4.06
CA LYS A 163 25.07 14.16 3.82
C LYS A 163 24.25 13.84 2.59
N LYS A 164 24.89 13.30 1.55
CA LYS A 164 24.22 12.80 0.36
C LYS A 164 23.72 11.38 0.58
N ILE A 165 22.60 11.05 -0.05
CA ILE A 165 21.88 9.78 0.05
C ILE A 165 22.26 8.90 -1.13
N MET A 166 22.76 7.71 -0.86
CA MET A 166 23.04 6.65 -1.83
C MET A 166 22.26 5.39 -1.52
N LYS A 167 22.34 4.92 -0.27
CA LYS A 167 21.78 3.68 0.22
C LYS A 167 20.49 3.94 1.00
N VAL A 168 19.38 3.43 0.49
CA VAL A 168 18.03 3.67 1.05
C VAL A 168 17.37 2.36 1.40
N ALA A 169 16.71 2.30 2.57
CA ALA A 169 15.75 1.26 2.89
C ALA A 169 14.34 1.87 2.99
N TRP A 170 13.32 1.06 2.74
CA TRP A 170 11.94 1.55 2.79
C TRP A 170 10.94 0.47 3.18
N CYS A 171 9.75 0.90 3.62
CA CYS A 171 8.60 0.04 3.85
C CYS A 171 7.33 0.87 3.59
N SER A 172 6.36 0.34 2.83
CA SER A 172 5.06 0.98 2.64
C SER A 172 4.26 1.04 3.95
N GLY A 173 3.25 1.90 4.00
CA GLY A 173 2.31 1.99 5.10
C GLY A 173 2.93 2.31 6.45
N LYS A 174 2.58 1.52 7.46
CA LYS A 174 3.02 1.69 8.85
C LYS A 174 4.35 0.98 9.12
N GLY A 175 5.40 1.36 8.39
CA GLY A 175 6.71 0.71 8.47
C GLY A 175 7.72 1.36 9.44
N GLN A 176 7.34 2.40 10.21
CA GLN A 176 8.26 3.15 11.08
C GLN A 176 8.93 2.31 12.17
N SER A 177 8.29 1.24 12.61
CA SER A 177 8.87 0.33 13.63
C SER A 177 10.09 -0.47 13.13
N PHE A 178 10.30 -0.54 11.81
CA PHE A 178 11.48 -1.22 11.24
C PHE A 178 12.74 -0.35 11.25
N ILE A 179 12.67 0.87 11.76
CA ILE A 179 13.77 1.83 11.70
C ILE A 179 15.03 1.34 12.41
N ASN A 180 14.90 0.59 13.51
CA ASN A 180 16.06 0.03 14.23
C ASN A 180 16.83 -0.98 13.37
N ALA A 181 16.14 -1.85 12.66
CA ALA A 181 16.78 -2.79 11.73
C ALA A 181 17.45 -2.07 10.55
N ALA A 182 16.84 -1.02 10.04
CA ALA A 182 17.40 -0.18 9.00
C ALA A 182 18.67 0.56 9.48
N ALA A 183 18.66 1.10 10.70
CA ALA A 183 19.81 1.75 11.32
C ALA A 183 21.02 0.81 11.46
N GLN A 184 20.80 -0.38 12.01
CA GLN A 184 21.84 -1.42 12.16
C GLN A 184 22.43 -1.86 10.82
N PHE A 185 21.67 -1.80 9.75
CA PHE A 185 22.12 -2.14 8.39
C PHE A 185 23.01 -1.04 7.75
N GLY A 186 23.06 0.16 8.33
CA GLY A 186 23.91 1.26 7.87
C GLY A 186 23.44 1.87 6.56
N ILE A 187 22.23 2.45 6.55
CA ILE A 187 21.64 3.20 5.45
C ILE A 187 21.96 4.69 5.53
N ASP A 188 21.75 5.42 4.41
CA ASP A 188 21.80 6.88 4.39
C ASP A 188 20.41 7.49 4.62
N ALA A 189 19.34 6.78 4.24
CA ALA A 189 17.97 7.21 4.43
C ALA A 189 17.02 6.03 4.65
N PHE A 190 16.02 6.22 5.53
CA PHE A 190 14.87 5.34 5.68
C PHE A 190 13.58 6.06 5.26
N LEU A 191 12.74 5.37 4.50
CA LEU A 191 11.51 5.92 3.97
C LEU A 191 10.32 5.00 4.32
N THR A 192 9.22 5.57 4.83
CA THR A 192 7.98 4.81 5.12
C THR A 192 6.76 5.72 5.02
N GLY A 193 5.55 5.17 5.23
CA GLY A 193 4.32 5.96 5.17
C GLY A 193 4.10 6.83 6.40
N GLU A 194 4.42 6.34 7.60
CA GLU A 194 4.15 7.02 8.88
C GLU A 194 5.42 7.40 9.64
N VAL A 195 5.25 8.21 10.70
CA VAL A 195 6.29 8.60 11.65
C VAL A 195 5.75 8.50 13.07
N SER A 196 6.61 8.12 14.02
CA SER A 196 6.36 8.19 15.46
C SER A 196 7.51 8.94 16.15
N GLU A 197 7.33 9.34 17.40
CA GLU A 197 8.31 10.09 18.17
C GLU A 197 9.66 9.35 18.25
N GLU A 198 9.63 8.06 18.59
CA GLU A 198 10.81 7.20 18.63
C GLU A 198 11.59 7.16 17.31
N THR A 199 10.88 7.20 16.17
CA THR A 199 11.50 7.16 14.84
C THR A 199 12.53 8.26 14.65
N ILE A 200 12.22 9.45 15.14
CA ILE A 200 13.11 10.63 15.00
C ILE A 200 14.35 10.52 15.89
N HIS A 201 14.19 9.99 17.10
CA HIS A 201 15.35 9.76 17.99
C HIS A 201 16.32 8.75 17.38
N VAL A 202 15.81 7.63 16.86
CA VAL A 202 16.63 6.60 16.19
C VAL A 202 17.36 7.18 14.97
N ALA A 203 16.66 7.94 14.12
CA ALA A 203 17.26 8.57 12.95
C ALA A 203 18.36 9.57 13.33
N LYS A 204 18.12 10.36 14.39
CA LYS A 204 19.05 11.35 14.92
C LYS A 204 20.30 10.70 15.48
N GLU A 205 20.17 9.72 16.33
CA GLU A 205 21.29 9.06 17.03
C GLU A 205 22.15 8.23 16.07
N ASN A 206 21.57 7.70 15.00
CA ASN A 206 22.27 6.93 13.96
C ASN A 206 22.65 7.77 12.72
N ASN A 207 22.39 9.08 12.73
CA ASN A 207 22.81 10.04 11.71
C ASN A 207 22.44 9.65 10.28
N PHE A 208 21.14 9.36 10.02
CA PHE A 208 20.59 9.15 8.69
C PHE A 208 19.28 9.94 8.47
N HIS A 209 18.95 10.21 7.20
CA HIS A 209 17.72 10.91 6.84
C HIS A 209 16.49 10.00 7.02
N PHE A 210 15.40 10.57 7.51
CA PHE A 210 14.11 9.88 7.58
C PHE A 210 13.05 10.62 6.76
N PHE A 211 12.23 9.86 6.00
CA PHE A 211 11.13 10.40 5.20
C PHE A 211 9.83 9.66 5.51
N SER A 212 8.77 10.39 5.88
CA SER A 212 7.40 9.87 5.88
C SER A 212 6.66 10.42 4.67
N ILE A 213 6.28 9.51 3.76
CA ILE A 213 5.68 9.86 2.46
C ILE A 213 4.15 9.76 2.45
N GLY A 214 3.56 9.38 3.59
CA GLY A 214 2.13 9.13 3.76
C GLY A 214 1.77 7.65 3.61
N HIS A 215 0.99 7.13 4.55
CA HIS A 215 0.55 5.74 4.56
C HIS A 215 -0.20 5.42 3.26
N HIS A 216 -1.31 6.13 3.03
CA HIS A 216 -2.13 5.97 1.83
C HIS A 216 -1.32 6.14 0.53
N ALA A 217 -0.51 7.21 0.47
CA ALA A 217 0.26 7.52 -0.73
C ALA A 217 1.29 6.42 -1.07
N SER A 218 1.92 5.82 -0.05
CA SER A 218 2.88 4.73 -0.21
C SER A 218 2.26 3.43 -0.72
N GLU A 219 0.94 3.26 -0.59
CA GLU A 219 0.21 2.03 -0.92
C GLU A 219 -0.69 2.13 -2.17
N CYS A 220 -0.77 3.31 -2.79
CA CYS A 220 -1.45 3.46 -4.08
C CYS A 220 -0.78 2.64 -5.20
N GLY A 221 0.55 2.52 -5.17
CA GLY A 221 1.31 1.88 -6.25
C GLY A 221 0.96 0.43 -6.48
N GLY A 222 0.78 -0.35 -5.42
CA GLY A 222 0.44 -1.76 -5.51
C GLY A 222 -0.96 -1.99 -6.06
N ILE A 223 -1.95 -1.25 -5.57
CA ILE A 223 -3.33 -1.39 -6.04
C ILE A 223 -3.48 -0.93 -7.50
N ILE A 224 -2.76 0.11 -7.92
CA ILE A 224 -2.70 0.56 -9.31
C ILE A 224 -2.10 -0.55 -10.19
N ALA A 225 -0.97 -1.12 -9.78
CA ALA A 225 -0.31 -2.19 -10.52
C ALA A 225 -1.18 -3.46 -10.61
N LEU A 226 -1.92 -3.80 -9.54
CA LEU A 226 -2.89 -4.90 -9.54
C LEU A 226 -4.05 -4.60 -10.51
N THR A 227 -4.56 -3.38 -10.50
CA THR A 227 -5.62 -2.93 -11.41
C THR A 227 -5.21 -3.09 -12.88
N GLU A 228 -4.01 -2.64 -13.24
CA GLU A 228 -3.48 -2.79 -14.59
C GLU A 228 -3.27 -4.26 -14.96
N TRP A 229 -2.77 -5.05 -14.02
CA TRP A 229 -2.60 -6.48 -14.28
C TRP A 229 -3.95 -7.18 -14.54
N ILE A 230 -5.00 -6.91 -13.74
CA ILE A 230 -6.34 -7.48 -13.95
C ILE A 230 -6.89 -7.04 -15.32
N ARG A 231 -6.72 -5.77 -15.69
CA ARG A 231 -7.12 -5.23 -17.01
C ARG A 231 -6.49 -6.01 -18.16
N ASN A 232 -5.22 -6.34 -18.02
CA ASN A 232 -4.46 -7.03 -19.09
C ASN A 232 -4.79 -8.53 -19.21
N VAL A 233 -5.30 -9.16 -18.14
CA VAL A 233 -5.61 -10.62 -18.14
C VAL A 233 -7.11 -10.92 -18.21
N SER A 234 -7.95 -9.90 -18.29
CA SER A 234 -9.40 -10.05 -18.31
C SER A 234 -10.08 -8.98 -19.16
N ASN A 235 -11.34 -9.23 -19.56
CA ASN A 235 -12.19 -8.25 -20.25
C ASN A 235 -13.11 -7.50 -19.26
N LEU A 236 -12.67 -7.29 -18.02
CA LEU A 236 -13.44 -6.60 -17.00
C LEU A 236 -13.27 -5.09 -17.12
N ASP A 237 -14.35 -4.35 -16.93
CA ASP A 237 -14.30 -2.89 -16.76
C ASP A 237 -13.75 -2.60 -15.35
N ILE A 238 -12.52 -2.12 -15.27
CA ILE A 238 -11.86 -1.87 -13.99
C ILE A 238 -11.27 -0.46 -13.93
N THR A 239 -11.57 0.24 -12.83
CA THR A 239 -11.13 1.61 -12.61
C THR A 239 -10.56 1.78 -11.20
N PHE A 240 -9.35 2.32 -11.09
CA PHE A 240 -8.79 2.78 -9.83
C PHE A 240 -9.37 4.14 -9.43
N ILE A 241 -9.77 4.27 -8.18
CA ILE A 241 -10.24 5.51 -7.56
C ILE A 241 -9.30 5.87 -6.42
N ASN A 242 -8.67 7.02 -6.53
CA ASN A 242 -7.89 7.60 -5.44
C ASN A 242 -8.83 8.42 -4.54
N VAL A 243 -9.16 7.87 -3.37
CA VAL A 243 -9.83 8.63 -2.31
C VAL A 243 -8.72 9.27 -1.49
N TYR A 244 -8.61 10.60 -1.58
CA TYR A 244 -7.54 11.34 -0.91
C TYR A 244 -7.53 11.09 0.60
N ASN A 245 -6.33 10.80 1.12
CA ASN A 245 -6.05 10.72 2.55
C ASN A 245 -4.75 11.50 2.83
N PRO A 246 -4.75 12.45 3.77
CA PRO A 246 -3.56 13.25 4.09
C PRO A 246 -2.47 12.49 4.87
N VAL A 247 -2.77 11.25 5.34
CA VAL A 247 -1.82 10.38 6.08
C VAL A 247 -1.26 9.27 5.22
#